data_85ebc64f0d5d5c61ee42f777ee28d815
#
_entry.id   85ebc64f0d5d5c61ee42f777ee28d815
#
_cell.length_a   1.000
_cell.length_b   1.000
_cell.length_c   1.000
_cell.angle_alpha   90.00
_cell.angle_beta   90.00
_cell.angle_gamma   90.00
#
_symmetry.space_group_name_H-M   'P 1'
#
loop_
_entity.id
_entity.type
_entity.pdbx_description
1 polymer ?
#
loop_
_entity_poly.entity_id
_entity_poly.type
_entity_poly.pdbx_seq_one_letter_code
_entity_poly.pdbx_strand_id
1 'polypeptide(L)'
;MAETQSTCPYCGVGCGVVIESDGAQITGVRGDPDHPANFGRLCSKGSTLHLTASAAITRQARLLQPMQRLQRGEAPQASSWDAALPAIAGQLGDIIERHGPDALGLYVSGQLLTEDYYVFNKLAKGLIGTNNIDTNSRLCMSSAVAGYKATLGADAPPACYDDFNDAATVWVTGANPAWAHPVLVRRLEDARRANPQQRLVVVDPRRTETAAMADLHLQILPGTDIALCHGLLHLMLWEGWTDTAYIAAHTSGFDALKARVREYTPKETARMTGLQEADILQAARWFANVDAATGQRLPTLSLYCQGLNQSRSGTARNAALINLHLACGQIGKAGAGPLSLTGQPNAMGGREVGGLANLLSAHRDLANPAHRAEVAALWGLPSVPEKPGKTAVEMFQAAADGEISTLPICPKTFL
;
A
#
# COMPACT_ATOMS: atom_id res chain seq x y z
N MET A 1 4.52 37.02 -5.39
CA MET A 1 4.53 35.54 -5.47
C MET A 1 3.85 35.01 -4.23
N ALA A 2 2.94 34.07 -4.35
CA ALA A 2 2.29 33.38 -3.25
C ALA A 2 2.88 31.97 -3.09
N GLU A 3 2.93 31.48 -1.85
CA GLU A 3 3.37 30.12 -1.51
C GLU A 3 2.19 29.34 -0.92
N THR A 4 2.01 28.11 -1.37
CA THR A 4 0.96 27.20 -0.88
C THR A 4 1.57 25.85 -0.53
N GLN A 5 1.39 25.40 0.71
CA GLN A 5 1.79 24.06 1.12
C GLN A 5 0.81 23.01 0.57
N SER A 6 1.35 21.89 0.13
CA SER A 6 0.59 20.77 -0.44
C SER A 6 1.36 19.46 -0.31
N THR A 7 0.76 18.37 -0.77
CA THR A 7 1.39 17.04 -0.78
C THR A 7 1.67 16.61 -2.22
N CYS A 8 2.84 16.03 -2.46
CA CYS A 8 3.23 15.49 -3.75
C CYS A 8 2.34 14.30 -4.16
N PRO A 9 1.69 14.31 -5.35
CA PRO A 9 0.73 13.29 -5.76
C PRO A 9 1.35 12.06 -6.43
N TYR A 10 2.69 11.90 -6.45
CA TYR A 10 3.32 10.85 -7.26
C TYR A 10 3.41 9.49 -6.60
N CYS A 11 3.72 9.41 -5.31
CA CYS A 11 3.88 8.12 -4.62
C CYS A 11 3.53 8.18 -3.14
N GLY A 12 3.44 7.01 -2.52
CA GLY A 12 3.05 6.86 -1.12
C GLY A 12 4.06 7.38 -0.08
N VAL A 13 5.18 8.00 -0.47
CA VAL A 13 6.05 8.71 0.47
C VAL A 13 5.32 9.89 1.12
N GLY A 14 4.42 10.56 0.37
CA GLY A 14 3.65 11.68 0.89
C GLY A 14 4.52 12.91 1.17
N CYS A 15 5.48 13.22 0.29
CA CYS A 15 6.37 14.38 0.45
C CYS A 15 5.58 15.68 0.50
N GLY A 16 5.85 16.54 1.50
CA GLY A 16 5.37 17.92 1.52
C GLY A 16 6.07 18.75 0.46
N VAL A 17 5.29 19.57 -0.23
CA VAL A 17 5.76 20.53 -1.23
C VAL A 17 5.23 21.92 -0.94
N VAL A 18 6.01 22.92 -1.30
CA VAL A 18 5.57 24.32 -1.36
C VAL A 18 5.48 24.70 -2.83
N ILE A 19 4.27 25.05 -3.25
CA ILE A 19 3.96 25.48 -4.60
C ILE A 19 4.10 26.99 -4.65
N GLU A 20 4.90 27.48 -5.59
CA GLU A 20 5.13 28.90 -5.83
C GLU A 20 4.26 29.36 -7.00
N SER A 21 3.56 30.50 -6.82
CA SER A 21 2.68 31.04 -7.85
C SER A 21 2.78 32.55 -7.98
N ASP A 22 2.50 33.03 -9.18
CA ASP A 22 2.31 34.44 -9.50
C ASP A 22 0.95 34.62 -10.18
N GLY A 23 -0.01 35.13 -9.42
CA GLY A 23 -1.41 35.15 -9.84
C GLY A 23 -1.94 33.71 -10.07
N ALA A 24 -2.44 33.46 -11.29
CA ALA A 24 -2.97 32.14 -11.65
C ALA A 24 -1.91 31.16 -12.20
N GLN A 25 -0.65 31.57 -12.27
CA GLN A 25 0.42 30.74 -12.83
C GLN A 25 1.26 30.11 -11.72
N ILE A 26 1.45 28.80 -11.80
CA ILE A 26 2.42 28.08 -10.96
C ILE A 26 3.79 28.27 -11.60
N THR A 27 4.72 28.89 -10.83
CA THR A 27 6.06 29.27 -11.29
C THR A 27 7.14 28.30 -10.83
N GLY A 28 6.89 27.58 -9.72
CA GLY A 28 7.86 26.67 -9.17
C GLY A 28 7.27 25.69 -8.15
N VAL A 29 8.11 24.77 -7.72
CA VAL A 29 7.85 23.87 -6.60
C VAL A 29 9.14 23.56 -5.89
N ARG A 30 9.12 23.56 -4.56
CA ARG A 30 10.20 23.09 -3.71
C ARG A 30 9.69 22.17 -2.63
N GLY A 31 10.57 21.41 -1.98
CA GLY A 31 10.18 20.58 -0.85
C GLY A 31 9.88 21.47 0.37
N ASP A 32 8.87 21.07 1.13
CA ASP A 32 8.55 21.70 2.42
C ASP A 32 9.57 21.23 3.48
N PRO A 33 10.39 22.13 4.04
CA PRO A 33 11.43 21.77 5.01
C PRO A 33 10.88 21.27 6.33
N ASP A 34 9.66 21.66 6.70
CA ASP A 34 9.03 21.32 7.97
C ASP A 34 8.17 20.06 7.88
N HIS A 35 7.97 19.54 6.67
CA HIS A 35 7.12 18.35 6.49
C HIS A 35 7.85 17.06 6.91
N PRO A 36 7.26 16.25 7.83
CA PRO A 36 7.92 15.12 8.48
C PRO A 36 8.26 13.94 7.55
N ALA A 37 7.64 13.85 6.38
CA ALA A 37 7.98 12.78 5.43
C ALA A 37 9.31 13.01 4.71
N ASN A 38 9.65 14.25 4.37
CA ASN A 38 10.75 14.55 3.43
C ASN A 38 11.74 15.64 3.87
N PHE A 39 11.43 16.47 4.88
CA PHE A 39 12.32 17.55 5.36
C PHE A 39 12.94 18.35 4.21
N GLY A 40 12.12 18.89 3.32
CA GLY A 40 12.52 19.67 2.17
C GLY A 40 13.08 18.88 0.97
N ARG A 41 13.27 17.57 1.07
CA ARG A 41 13.83 16.76 -0.02
C ARG A 41 12.76 16.36 -1.02
N LEU A 42 13.11 16.39 -2.30
CA LEU A 42 12.29 15.88 -3.39
C LEU A 42 13.11 14.94 -4.28
N CYS A 43 12.42 14.02 -4.94
CA CYS A 43 12.97 13.27 -6.07
C CYS A 43 12.75 14.04 -7.38
N SER A 44 13.29 13.56 -8.48
CA SER A 44 13.16 14.20 -9.80
C SER A 44 11.71 14.46 -10.20
N LYS A 45 10.78 13.55 -9.89
CA LYS A 45 9.35 13.75 -10.17
C LYS A 45 8.74 14.88 -9.33
N GLY A 46 9.06 14.92 -8.03
CA GLY A 46 8.56 15.94 -7.13
C GLY A 46 9.11 17.34 -7.48
N SER A 47 10.39 17.44 -7.82
CA SER A 47 11.03 18.73 -8.16
C SER A 47 10.54 19.31 -9.50
N THR A 48 9.95 18.50 -10.37
CA THR A 48 9.38 18.93 -11.65
C THR A 48 7.84 18.97 -11.67
N LEU A 49 7.20 18.83 -10.51
CA LEU A 49 5.74 18.74 -10.39
C LEU A 49 5.03 19.96 -11.02
N HIS A 50 5.58 21.17 -10.86
CA HIS A 50 5.02 22.38 -11.42
C HIS A 50 4.87 22.36 -12.95
N LEU A 51 5.69 21.56 -13.66
CA LEU A 51 5.60 21.41 -15.11
C LEU A 51 4.31 20.72 -15.54
N THR A 52 3.72 19.87 -14.69
CA THR A 52 2.45 19.19 -14.99
C THR A 52 1.26 20.16 -15.02
N ALA A 53 1.37 21.30 -14.36
CA ALA A 53 0.37 22.36 -14.36
C ALA A 53 0.63 23.43 -15.44
N SER A 54 1.70 23.29 -16.25
CA SER A 54 2.00 24.20 -17.34
C SER A 54 0.86 24.19 -18.38
N ALA A 55 0.30 25.36 -18.66
CA ALA A 55 -0.76 25.53 -19.67
C ALA A 55 -0.34 25.00 -21.06
N ALA A 56 0.93 25.16 -21.43
CA ALA A 56 1.45 24.67 -22.71
C ALA A 56 1.43 23.13 -22.75
N ILE A 57 1.87 22.45 -21.70
CA ILE A 57 1.86 20.98 -21.60
C ILE A 57 0.42 20.46 -21.51
N THR A 58 -0.41 21.08 -20.67
CA THR A 58 -1.81 20.70 -20.49
C THR A 58 -2.58 20.76 -21.82
N ARG A 59 -2.43 21.82 -22.61
CA ARG A 59 -3.11 21.94 -23.90
C ARG A 59 -2.69 20.90 -24.93
N GLN A 60 -1.46 20.38 -24.84
CA GLN A 60 -0.95 19.37 -25.78
C GLN A 60 -1.27 17.94 -25.35
N ALA A 61 -1.35 17.68 -24.02
CA ALA A 61 -1.40 16.33 -23.49
C ALA A 61 -2.76 15.92 -22.91
N ARG A 62 -3.68 16.88 -22.69
CA ARG A 62 -4.95 16.62 -21.98
C ARG A 62 -6.16 16.92 -22.84
N LEU A 63 -7.25 16.18 -22.59
CA LEU A 63 -8.57 16.55 -23.08
C LEU A 63 -9.03 17.82 -22.34
N LEU A 64 -9.40 18.86 -23.09
CA LEU A 64 -9.83 20.15 -22.54
C LEU A 64 -11.35 20.30 -22.46
N GLN A 65 -12.08 19.34 -22.99
CA GLN A 65 -13.54 19.30 -23.02
C GLN A 65 -14.02 17.83 -23.02
N PRO A 66 -15.27 17.56 -22.61
CA PRO A 66 -15.85 16.23 -22.72
C PRO A 66 -15.85 15.73 -24.17
N MET A 67 -15.62 14.44 -24.34
CA MET A 67 -15.69 13.77 -25.63
C MET A 67 -16.70 12.63 -25.53
N GLN A 68 -17.55 12.51 -26.55
CA GLN A 68 -18.56 11.47 -26.63
C GLN A 68 -18.37 10.64 -27.90
N ARG A 69 -18.53 9.32 -27.78
CA ARG A 69 -18.58 8.38 -28.90
C ARG A 69 -19.96 7.75 -28.92
N LEU A 70 -20.69 7.94 -30.02
CA LEU A 70 -22.05 7.43 -30.15
C LEU A 70 -22.08 5.95 -30.54
N GLN A 71 -21.14 5.51 -31.39
CA GLN A 71 -21.04 4.12 -31.82
C GLN A 71 -19.62 3.58 -31.64
N ARG A 72 -19.54 2.28 -31.34
CA ARG A 72 -18.24 1.60 -31.21
C ARG A 72 -17.48 1.65 -32.53
N GLY A 73 -16.21 2.07 -32.49
CA GLY A 73 -15.35 2.22 -33.68
C GLY A 73 -15.32 3.61 -34.28
N GLU A 74 -16.26 4.49 -33.96
CA GLU A 74 -16.21 5.88 -34.41
C GLU A 74 -15.21 6.73 -33.62
N ALA A 75 -14.79 7.83 -34.20
CA ALA A 75 -13.97 8.82 -33.50
C ALA A 75 -14.81 9.56 -32.43
N PRO A 76 -14.26 9.81 -31.24
CA PRO A 76 -14.95 10.62 -30.24
C PRO A 76 -15.17 12.05 -30.75
N GLN A 77 -16.35 12.60 -30.50
CA GLN A 77 -16.72 13.96 -30.82
C GLN A 77 -16.74 14.84 -29.58
N ALA A 78 -16.42 16.12 -29.71
CA ALA A 78 -16.48 17.08 -28.64
C ALA A 78 -17.92 17.30 -28.16
N SER A 79 -18.11 17.42 -26.85
CA SER A 79 -19.39 17.71 -26.21
C SER A 79 -19.21 18.81 -25.17
N SER A 80 -20.30 19.40 -24.69
CA SER A 80 -20.27 20.27 -23.51
C SER A 80 -20.56 19.49 -22.23
N TRP A 81 -20.17 20.03 -21.08
CA TRP A 81 -20.53 19.46 -19.77
C TRP A 81 -22.05 19.45 -19.58
N ASP A 82 -22.75 20.47 -20.02
CA ASP A 82 -24.20 20.57 -19.90
C ASP A 82 -24.96 19.51 -20.74
N ALA A 83 -24.33 19.02 -21.78
CA ALA A 83 -24.88 17.92 -22.58
C ALA A 83 -24.42 16.53 -22.06
N ALA A 84 -23.15 16.40 -21.67
CA ALA A 84 -22.58 15.13 -21.28
C ALA A 84 -23.13 14.61 -19.93
N LEU A 85 -23.25 15.49 -18.92
CA LEU A 85 -23.70 15.07 -17.59
C LEU A 85 -25.14 14.55 -17.57
N PRO A 86 -26.16 15.24 -18.16
CA PRO A 86 -27.50 14.70 -18.22
C PRO A 86 -27.59 13.39 -19.04
N ALA A 87 -26.82 13.28 -20.13
CA ALA A 87 -26.80 12.07 -20.94
C ALA A 87 -26.24 10.86 -20.15
N ILE A 88 -25.15 11.06 -19.39
CA ILE A 88 -24.60 10.02 -18.52
C ILE A 88 -25.60 9.67 -17.42
N ALA A 89 -26.15 10.66 -16.72
CA ALA A 89 -27.10 10.43 -15.64
C ALA A 89 -28.36 9.68 -16.12
N GLY A 90 -28.89 10.04 -17.29
CA GLY A 90 -30.02 9.34 -17.91
C GLY A 90 -29.71 7.88 -18.21
N GLN A 91 -28.57 7.60 -18.85
CA GLN A 91 -28.15 6.23 -19.16
C GLN A 91 -27.92 5.39 -17.91
N LEU A 92 -27.31 5.95 -16.85
CA LEU A 92 -27.14 5.26 -15.59
C LEU A 92 -28.50 4.97 -14.93
N GLY A 93 -29.43 5.94 -14.94
CA GLY A 93 -30.79 5.76 -14.44
C GLY A 93 -31.53 4.64 -15.16
N ASP A 94 -31.51 4.64 -16.49
CA ASP A 94 -32.13 3.60 -17.32
C ASP A 94 -31.58 2.18 -17.04
N ILE A 95 -30.28 2.07 -16.77
CA ILE A 95 -29.64 0.78 -16.41
C ILE A 95 -30.10 0.34 -15.04
N ILE A 96 -30.12 1.23 -14.05
CA ILE A 96 -30.60 0.91 -12.69
C ILE A 96 -32.06 0.49 -12.72
N GLU A 97 -32.91 1.19 -13.46
CA GLU A 97 -34.33 0.85 -13.55
C GLU A 97 -34.57 -0.53 -14.19
N ARG A 98 -33.81 -0.86 -15.24
CA ARG A 98 -33.99 -2.12 -15.96
C ARG A 98 -33.32 -3.34 -15.35
N HIS A 99 -32.16 -3.15 -14.73
CA HIS A 99 -31.26 -4.24 -14.32
C HIS A 99 -30.89 -4.20 -12.83
N GLY A 100 -31.31 -3.16 -12.11
CA GLY A 100 -30.97 -2.95 -10.70
C GLY A 100 -29.60 -2.29 -10.49
N PRO A 101 -29.30 -1.86 -9.26
CA PRO A 101 -28.08 -1.11 -8.93
C PRO A 101 -26.80 -1.91 -9.14
N ASP A 102 -26.83 -3.24 -8.97
CA ASP A 102 -25.64 -4.09 -9.12
C ASP A 102 -25.21 -4.31 -10.58
N ALA A 103 -26.02 -3.85 -11.56
CA ALA A 103 -25.60 -3.76 -12.95
C ALA A 103 -24.61 -2.63 -13.22
N LEU A 104 -24.33 -1.79 -12.21
CA LEU A 104 -23.26 -0.79 -12.26
C LEU A 104 -22.06 -1.22 -11.42
N GLY A 105 -20.86 -0.88 -11.92
CA GLY A 105 -19.62 -0.95 -11.17
C GLY A 105 -18.85 0.36 -11.32
N LEU A 106 -18.11 0.77 -10.31
CA LEU A 106 -17.21 1.93 -10.35
C LEU A 106 -15.78 1.47 -10.09
N TYR A 107 -14.90 1.66 -11.07
CA TYR A 107 -13.48 1.38 -10.90
C TYR A 107 -12.71 2.70 -10.76
N VAL A 108 -12.32 3.03 -9.53
CA VAL A 108 -11.63 4.26 -9.19
C VAL A 108 -10.13 4.05 -8.97
N SER A 109 -9.37 5.13 -8.84
CA SER A 109 -7.91 5.07 -8.74
C SER A 109 -7.43 5.19 -7.30
N GLY A 110 -6.32 4.52 -6.94
CA GLY A 110 -5.59 4.70 -5.66
C GLY A 110 -4.84 6.03 -5.54
N GLN A 111 -5.13 6.99 -6.40
CA GLN A 111 -4.42 8.26 -6.52
C GLN A 111 -5.37 9.48 -6.52
N LEU A 112 -6.62 9.26 -6.18
CA LEU A 112 -7.61 10.31 -6.00
C LEU A 112 -7.37 11.07 -4.69
N LEU A 113 -7.91 12.26 -4.58
CA LEU A 113 -8.04 12.94 -3.30
C LEU A 113 -8.96 12.15 -2.37
N THR A 114 -8.80 12.31 -1.07
CA THR A 114 -9.67 11.62 -0.10
C THR A 114 -11.13 12.02 -0.26
N GLU A 115 -11.38 13.28 -0.61
CA GLU A 115 -12.68 13.83 -0.93
C GLU A 115 -13.31 13.16 -2.16
N ASP A 116 -12.52 12.89 -3.20
CA ASP A 116 -13.02 12.20 -4.40
C ASP A 116 -13.47 10.78 -4.05
N TYR A 117 -12.68 10.04 -3.29
CA TYR A 117 -13.06 8.71 -2.80
C TYR A 117 -14.34 8.75 -1.98
N TYR A 118 -14.45 9.73 -1.08
CA TYR A 118 -15.63 9.90 -0.24
C TYR A 118 -16.88 10.12 -1.08
N VAL A 119 -16.81 11.00 -2.07
CA VAL A 119 -17.93 11.31 -2.98
C VAL A 119 -18.31 10.08 -3.81
N PHE A 120 -17.32 9.40 -4.43
CA PHE A 120 -17.59 8.17 -5.19
C PHE A 120 -18.18 7.06 -4.32
N ASN A 121 -17.69 6.91 -3.09
CA ASN A 121 -18.20 5.90 -2.16
C ASN A 121 -19.65 6.20 -1.74
N LYS A 122 -19.96 7.46 -1.42
CA LYS A 122 -21.33 7.89 -1.10
C LYS A 122 -22.25 7.76 -2.31
N LEU A 123 -21.78 8.09 -3.53
CA LEU A 123 -22.53 7.91 -4.77
C LEU A 123 -22.88 6.43 -4.99
N ALA A 124 -21.87 5.54 -4.95
CA ALA A 124 -22.07 4.13 -5.22
C ALA A 124 -22.96 3.47 -4.16
N LYS A 125 -22.54 3.51 -2.90
CA LYS A 125 -23.18 2.77 -1.81
C LYS A 125 -24.43 3.44 -1.27
N GLY A 126 -24.40 4.78 -1.24
CA GLY A 126 -25.49 5.56 -0.66
C GLY A 126 -26.61 5.90 -1.63
N LEU A 127 -26.30 6.38 -2.82
CA LEU A 127 -27.28 6.91 -3.78
C LEU A 127 -27.67 5.90 -4.84
N ILE A 128 -26.71 5.17 -5.42
CA ILE A 128 -26.98 4.09 -6.38
C ILE A 128 -27.46 2.83 -5.66
N GLY A 129 -26.89 2.53 -4.50
CA GLY A 129 -27.26 1.35 -3.71
C GLY A 129 -26.48 0.09 -4.09
N THR A 130 -25.23 0.23 -4.60
CA THR A 130 -24.36 -0.89 -4.91
C THR A 130 -23.02 -0.80 -4.18
N ASN A 131 -22.46 -1.95 -3.77
CA ASN A 131 -21.11 -2.06 -3.27
C ASN A 131 -20.06 -2.38 -4.36
N ASN A 132 -20.46 -2.39 -5.64
CA ASN A 132 -19.57 -2.60 -6.78
C ASN A 132 -18.71 -1.33 -7.05
N ILE A 133 -17.89 -0.97 -6.08
CA ILE A 133 -16.87 0.08 -6.20
C ILE A 133 -15.54 -0.47 -5.72
N ASP A 134 -14.51 -0.42 -6.56
CA ASP A 134 -13.18 -0.88 -6.17
C ASP A 134 -12.09 -0.06 -6.90
N THR A 135 -10.85 -0.28 -6.54
CA THR A 135 -9.72 0.52 -7.02
C THR A 135 -8.56 -0.36 -7.47
N ASN A 136 -7.60 0.23 -8.20
CA ASN A 136 -6.34 -0.43 -8.50
C ASN A 136 -5.47 -0.68 -7.25
N SER A 137 -5.78 -0.07 -6.11
CA SER A 137 -5.17 -0.38 -4.80
C SER A 137 -5.46 -1.82 -4.37
N ARG A 138 -6.57 -2.41 -4.83
CA ARG A 138 -6.88 -3.84 -4.66
C ARG A 138 -5.76 -4.73 -5.18
N LEU A 139 -5.17 -4.40 -6.32
CA LEU A 139 -4.09 -5.15 -6.97
C LEU A 139 -2.69 -4.72 -6.49
N CYS A 140 -2.59 -3.63 -5.73
CA CYS A 140 -1.34 -3.06 -5.26
C CYS A 140 -0.92 -3.68 -3.92
N MET A 141 -1.75 -3.54 -2.87
CA MET A 141 -1.35 -3.87 -1.51
C MET A 141 -2.43 -4.55 -0.65
N SER A 142 -3.47 -5.10 -1.24
CA SER A 142 -4.50 -5.82 -0.48
C SER A 142 -3.94 -7.01 0.30
N SER A 143 -2.88 -7.63 -0.20
CA SER A 143 -2.18 -8.69 0.53
C SER A 143 -1.52 -8.20 1.81
N ALA A 144 -0.98 -6.96 1.83
CA ALA A 144 -0.46 -6.36 3.06
C ALA A 144 -1.59 -6.08 4.05
N VAL A 145 -2.70 -5.49 3.58
CA VAL A 145 -3.91 -5.25 4.39
C VAL A 145 -4.43 -6.54 5.00
N ALA A 146 -4.59 -7.58 4.19
CA ALA A 146 -5.05 -8.89 4.66
C ALA A 146 -4.06 -9.54 5.64
N GLY A 147 -2.76 -9.39 5.39
CA GLY A 147 -1.70 -9.86 6.29
C GLY A 147 -1.75 -9.17 7.64
N TYR A 148 -1.83 -7.84 7.69
CA TYR A 148 -1.97 -7.07 8.94
C TYR A 148 -3.25 -7.46 9.70
N LYS A 149 -4.39 -7.52 9.02
CA LYS A 149 -5.66 -7.92 9.67
C LYS A 149 -5.61 -9.33 10.23
N ALA A 150 -5.02 -10.27 9.50
CA ALA A 150 -4.92 -11.67 9.94
C ALA A 150 -3.95 -11.88 11.11
N THR A 151 -2.90 -11.05 11.22
CA THR A 151 -1.84 -11.22 12.22
C THR A 151 -1.90 -10.21 13.36
N LEU A 152 -2.27 -8.96 13.08
CA LEU A 152 -2.28 -7.86 14.06
C LEU A 152 -3.70 -7.37 14.38
N GLY A 153 -4.72 -7.86 13.67
CA GLY A 153 -6.12 -7.51 13.90
C GLY A 153 -6.62 -6.23 13.23
N ALA A 154 -5.74 -5.40 12.67
CA ALA A 154 -6.10 -4.12 12.06
C ALA A 154 -5.32 -3.84 10.78
N ASP A 155 -5.89 -3.02 9.90
CA ASP A 155 -5.19 -2.44 8.74
C ASP A 155 -4.42 -1.18 9.19
N ALA A 156 -3.37 -1.39 9.98
CA ALA A 156 -2.53 -0.32 10.50
C ALA A 156 -1.08 -0.82 10.60
N PRO A 157 -0.15 -0.26 9.82
CA PRO A 157 1.26 -0.57 9.99
C PRO A 157 1.73 -0.10 11.38
N PRO A 158 2.42 -0.96 12.15
CA PRO A 158 2.87 -0.63 13.51
C PRO A 158 4.16 0.20 13.55
N ALA A 159 4.69 0.60 12.42
CA ALA A 159 5.93 1.36 12.28
C ALA A 159 5.71 2.62 11.44
N CYS A 160 6.59 3.61 11.60
CA CYS A 160 6.56 4.90 10.90
C CYS A 160 7.95 5.27 10.32
N TYR A 161 8.04 6.45 9.68
CA TYR A 161 9.29 6.87 9.05
C TYR A 161 10.39 7.24 10.05
N ASP A 162 10.05 7.65 11.26
CA ASP A 162 11.06 7.99 12.28
C ASP A 162 11.79 6.77 12.81
N ASP A 163 11.17 5.58 12.68
CA ASP A 163 11.79 4.30 13.02
C ASP A 163 13.07 3.99 12.22
N PHE A 164 13.30 4.65 11.07
CA PHE A 164 14.57 4.57 10.36
C PHE A 164 15.76 4.99 11.21
N ASN A 165 15.57 5.97 12.11
CA ASN A 165 16.63 6.51 12.96
C ASN A 165 16.97 5.57 14.12
N ASP A 166 15.96 4.85 14.63
CA ASP A 166 16.08 4.03 15.84
C ASP A 166 16.38 2.55 15.55
N ALA A 167 16.13 2.10 14.30
CA ALA A 167 16.39 0.73 13.89
C ALA A 167 17.87 0.39 13.94
N ALA A 168 18.23 -0.72 14.58
CA ALA A 168 19.59 -1.27 14.54
C ALA A 168 19.78 -2.18 13.30
N THR A 169 18.70 -2.79 12.82
CA THR A 169 18.66 -3.52 11.54
C THR A 169 17.47 -3.06 10.72
N VAL A 170 17.73 -2.67 9.46
CA VAL A 170 16.70 -2.42 8.46
C VAL A 170 16.67 -3.61 7.49
N TRP A 171 15.53 -4.24 7.39
CA TRP A 171 15.25 -5.39 6.54
C TRP A 171 14.39 -4.98 5.37
N VAL A 172 14.89 -5.05 4.14
CA VAL A 172 14.13 -4.71 2.93
C VAL A 172 13.84 -5.99 2.16
N THR A 173 12.57 -6.28 1.88
CA THR A 173 12.18 -7.49 1.16
C THR A 173 11.12 -7.21 0.10
N GLY A 174 11.34 -7.71 -1.13
CA GLY A 174 10.43 -7.50 -2.25
C GLY A 174 10.16 -6.04 -2.58
N ALA A 175 11.16 -5.17 -2.39
CA ALA A 175 11.08 -3.75 -2.63
C ALA A 175 12.40 -3.18 -3.17
N ASN A 176 12.31 -2.22 -4.08
CA ASN A 176 13.45 -1.41 -4.52
C ASN A 176 13.18 0.08 -4.20
N PRO A 177 13.25 0.49 -2.92
CA PRO A 177 12.94 1.85 -2.53
C PRO A 177 13.88 2.90 -3.14
N ALA A 178 15.09 2.53 -3.59
CA ALA A 178 15.97 3.44 -4.31
C ALA A 178 15.29 4.01 -5.58
N TRP A 179 14.42 3.24 -6.21
CA TRP A 179 13.64 3.69 -7.38
C TRP A 179 12.22 4.13 -7.02
N ALA A 180 11.53 3.34 -6.21
CA ALA A 180 10.12 3.57 -5.93
C ALA A 180 9.88 4.66 -4.86
N HIS A 181 10.78 4.77 -3.87
CA HIS A 181 10.65 5.66 -2.73
C HIS A 181 11.99 6.38 -2.41
N PRO A 182 12.59 7.10 -3.38
CA PRO A 182 13.97 7.59 -3.27
C PRO A 182 14.19 8.55 -2.10
N VAL A 183 13.17 9.28 -1.66
CA VAL A 183 13.25 10.16 -0.49
C VAL A 183 13.40 9.34 0.80
N LEU A 184 12.74 8.19 0.90
CA LEU A 184 12.92 7.29 2.06
C LEU A 184 14.32 6.68 2.10
N VAL A 185 14.89 6.36 0.93
CA VAL A 185 16.29 5.88 0.87
C VAL A 185 17.24 6.93 1.39
N ARG A 186 17.04 8.20 1.07
CA ARG A 186 17.86 9.29 1.63
C ARG A 186 17.72 9.41 3.15
N ARG A 187 16.53 9.17 3.72
CA ARG A 187 16.35 9.07 5.17
C ARG A 187 17.15 7.90 5.76
N LEU A 188 17.11 6.74 5.11
CA LEU A 188 17.90 5.58 5.50
C LEU A 188 19.41 5.87 5.44
N GLU A 189 19.88 6.52 4.38
CA GLU A 189 21.29 6.94 4.25
C GLU A 189 21.72 7.89 5.37
N ASP A 190 20.84 8.83 5.76
CA ASP A 190 21.12 9.74 6.88
C ASP A 190 21.18 9.01 8.22
N ALA A 191 20.22 8.11 8.47
CA ALA A 191 20.22 7.29 9.67
C ALA A 191 21.49 6.45 9.77
N ARG A 192 21.93 5.84 8.65
CA ARG A 192 23.19 5.07 8.61
C ARG A 192 24.44 5.93 8.76
N ARG A 193 24.45 7.18 8.29
CA ARG A 193 25.54 8.11 8.57
C ARG A 193 25.61 8.49 10.05
N ALA A 194 24.45 8.70 10.68
CA ALA A 194 24.36 9.00 12.11
C ALA A 194 24.71 7.77 12.97
N ASN A 195 24.33 6.58 12.52
CA ASN A 195 24.63 5.31 13.18
C ASN A 195 25.29 4.32 12.21
N PRO A 196 26.63 4.34 12.08
CA PRO A 196 27.36 3.42 11.18
C PRO A 196 27.24 1.94 11.54
N GLN A 197 26.72 1.58 12.72
CA GLN A 197 26.47 0.22 13.13
C GLN A 197 25.09 -0.30 12.65
N GLN A 198 24.23 0.57 12.10
CA GLN A 198 22.95 0.18 11.55
C GLN A 198 23.17 -0.73 10.33
N ARG A 199 22.56 -1.92 10.38
CA ARG A 199 22.69 -2.95 9.34
C ARG A 199 21.57 -2.82 8.33
N LEU A 200 21.89 -3.04 7.06
CA LEU A 200 20.91 -3.14 5.97
C LEU A 200 20.95 -4.54 5.36
N VAL A 201 19.86 -5.28 5.48
CA VAL A 201 19.66 -6.58 4.83
C VAL A 201 18.64 -6.39 3.70
N VAL A 202 18.96 -6.88 2.51
CA VAL A 202 18.04 -6.80 1.35
C VAL A 202 17.77 -8.19 0.82
N VAL A 203 16.50 -8.55 0.70
CA VAL A 203 16.01 -9.80 0.12
C VAL A 203 15.35 -9.48 -1.21
N ASP A 204 16.03 -9.79 -2.30
CA ASP A 204 15.53 -9.55 -3.66
C ASP A 204 16.22 -10.53 -4.62
N PRO A 205 15.50 -11.17 -5.55
CA PRO A 205 16.09 -12.02 -6.60
C PRO A 205 17.12 -11.29 -7.48
N ARG A 206 17.00 -9.96 -7.57
CA ARG A 206 17.88 -9.11 -8.38
C ARG A 206 18.81 -8.30 -7.47
N ARG A 207 20.03 -8.06 -7.94
CA ARG A 207 20.91 -7.08 -7.32
C ARG A 207 20.50 -5.67 -7.76
N THR A 208 19.47 -5.14 -7.12
CA THR A 208 18.94 -3.80 -7.34
C THR A 208 19.87 -2.73 -6.75
N GLU A 209 19.59 -1.45 -7.02
CA GLU A 209 20.31 -0.34 -6.41
C GLU A 209 20.16 -0.34 -4.88
N THR A 210 19.01 -0.75 -4.35
CA THR A 210 18.83 -0.95 -2.91
C THR A 210 19.70 -2.10 -2.40
N ALA A 211 19.78 -3.21 -3.13
CA ALA A 211 20.63 -4.35 -2.79
C ALA A 211 22.13 -4.00 -2.89
N ALA A 212 22.51 -3.07 -3.75
CA ALA A 212 23.90 -2.61 -3.87
C ALA A 212 24.40 -1.83 -2.62
N MET A 213 23.48 -1.30 -1.82
CA MET A 213 23.79 -0.59 -0.55
C MET A 213 23.78 -1.52 0.68
N ALA A 214 23.35 -2.78 0.51
CA ALA A 214 23.16 -3.72 1.60
C ALA A 214 24.47 -4.24 2.20
N ASP A 215 24.48 -4.44 3.50
CA ASP A 215 25.54 -5.17 4.20
C ASP A 215 25.40 -6.69 3.96
N LEU A 216 24.14 -7.15 3.71
CA LEU A 216 23.85 -8.53 3.33
C LEU A 216 22.73 -8.54 2.26
N HIS A 217 23.05 -9.04 1.08
CA HIS A 217 22.06 -9.26 0.01
C HIS A 217 21.71 -10.75 -0.08
N LEU A 218 20.47 -11.08 0.22
CA LEU A 218 19.92 -12.42 0.09
C LEU A 218 19.23 -12.55 -1.28
N GLN A 219 19.97 -13.05 -2.25
CA GLN A 219 19.48 -13.23 -3.62
C GLN A 219 18.69 -14.53 -3.75
N ILE A 220 17.45 -14.52 -3.27
CA ILE A 220 16.57 -15.70 -3.24
C ILE A 220 16.07 -16.07 -4.63
N LEU A 221 15.74 -17.34 -4.83
CA LEU A 221 14.94 -17.77 -5.97
C LEU A 221 13.53 -17.14 -5.89
N PRO A 222 12.98 -16.65 -7.01
CA PRO A 222 11.65 -16.06 -7.02
C PRO A 222 10.59 -16.99 -6.42
N GLY A 223 9.77 -16.45 -5.51
CA GLY A 223 8.68 -17.21 -4.90
C GLY A 223 9.02 -17.93 -3.61
N THR A 224 10.25 -17.88 -3.12
CA THR A 224 10.72 -18.62 -1.94
C THR A 224 10.73 -17.80 -0.64
N ASP A 225 10.07 -16.65 -0.63
CA ASP A 225 10.01 -15.74 0.52
C ASP A 225 9.51 -16.42 1.80
N ILE A 226 8.44 -17.25 1.70
CA ILE A 226 7.89 -17.98 2.86
C ILE A 226 8.91 -18.99 3.39
N ALA A 227 9.61 -19.70 2.49
CA ALA A 227 10.63 -20.66 2.89
C ALA A 227 11.77 -19.95 3.64
N LEU A 228 12.20 -18.78 3.18
CA LEU A 228 13.19 -17.97 3.88
C LEU A 228 12.66 -17.58 5.28
N CYS A 229 11.49 -16.98 5.38
CA CYS A 229 10.91 -16.56 6.67
C CYS A 229 10.78 -17.75 7.64
N HIS A 230 10.32 -18.90 7.17
CA HIS A 230 10.22 -20.11 7.99
C HIS A 230 11.60 -20.62 8.44
N GLY A 231 12.60 -20.58 7.56
CA GLY A 231 13.98 -20.95 7.91
C GLY A 231 14.62 -20.02 8.94
N LEU A 232 14.38 -18.70 8.81
CA LEU A 232 14.79 -17.72 9.81
C LEU A 232 14.13 -18.00 11.16
N LEU A 233 12.82 -18.25 11.19
CA LEU A 233 12.10 -18.58 12.42
C LEU A 233 12.56 -19.90 13.02
N HIS A 234 12.83 -20.92 12.19
CA HIS A 234 13.43 -22.18 12.64
C HIS A 234 14.72 -21.91 13.41
N LEU A 235 15.67 -21.16 12.82
CA LEU A 235 16.92 -20.79 13.47
C LEU A 235 16.71 -20.01 14.77
N MET A 236 15.81 -19.03 14.76
CA MET A 236 15.50 -18.22 15.94
C MET A 236 14.98 -19.08 17.10
N LEU A 237 14.19 -20.11 16.79
CA LEU A 237 13.68 -21.06 17.80
C LEU A 237 14.77 -21.95 18.37
N TRP A 238 15.64 -22.49 17.51
CA TRP A 238 16.71 -23.42 17.92
C TRP A 238 17.83 -22.72 18.66
N GLU A 239 18.17 -21.50 18.28
CA GLU A 239 19.19 -20.67 18.90
C GLU A 239 18.68 -19.91 20.14
N GLY A 240 17.38 -20.03 20.48
CA GLY A 240 16.79 -19.33 21.61
C GLY A 240 16.65 -17.80 21.41
N TRP A 241 16.59 -17.33 20.18
CA TRP A 241 16.50 -15.89 19.86
C TRP A 241 15.07 -15.37 19.81
N THR A 242 14.07 -16.18 20.11
CA THR A 242 12.66 -15.74 20.22
C THR A 242 12.39 -15.09 21.58
N ASP A 243 11.37 -14.22 21.65
CA ASP A 243 10.88 -13.64 22.88
C ASP A 243 9.71 -14.48 23.41
N THR A 244 10.02 -15.49 24.23
CA THR A 244 9.03 -16.44 24.74
C THR A 244 7.99 -15.78 25.66
N ALA A 245 8.37 -14.74 26.41
CA ALA A 245 7.47 -14.01 27.28
C ALA A 245 6.46 -13.20 26.45
N TYR A 246 6.94 -12.51 25.41
CA TYR A 246 6.07 -11.78 24.48
C TYR A 246 5.12 -12.74 23.74
N ILE A 247 5.64 -13.86 23.23
CA ILE A 247 4.82 -14.88 22.54
C ILE A 247 3.69 -15.36 23.45
N ALA A 248 4.00 -15.71 24.70
CA ALA A 248 3.01 -16.22 25.65
C ALA A 248 1.95 -15.19 26.02
N ALA A 249 2.34 -13.91 26.14
CA ALA A 249 1.44 -12.83 26.57
C ALA A 249 0.58 -12.24 25.44
N HIS A 250 1.10 -12.24 24.19
CA HIS A 250 0.55 -11.40 23.12
C HIS A 250 0.20 -12.15 21.82
N THR A 251 0.42 -13.47 21.76
CA THR A 251 0.16 -14.24 20.53
C THR A 251 -0.71 -15.47 20.78
N SER A 252 -1.31 -15.97 19.70
CA SER A 252 -2.02 -17.25 19.67
C SER A 252 -1.55 -18.07 18.47
N GLY A 253 -1.74 -19.42 18.54
CA GLY A 253 -1.39 -20.32 17.43
C GLY A 253 0.11 -20.57 17.25
N PHE A 254 0.97 -20.17 18.18
CA PHE A 254 2.42 -20.29 18.07
C PHE A 254 2.89 -21.75 17.96
N ASP A 255 2.26 -22.69 18.68
CA ASP A 255 2.64 -24.11 18.62
C ASP A 255 2.44 -24.70 17.21
N ALA A 256 1.37 -24.33 16.53
CA ALA A 256 1.13 -24.73 15.14
C ALA A 256 2.21 -24.17 14.20
N LEU A 257 2.58 -22.90 14.38
CA LEU A 257 3.67 -22.28 13.60
C LEU A 257 5.03 -22.94 13.91
N LYS A 258 5.33 -23.21 15.17
CA LYS A 258 6.54 -23.91 15.60
C LYS A 258 6.63 -25.31 14.98
N ALA A 259 5.52 -26.05 14.95
CA ALA A 259 5.44 -27.34 14.28
C ALA A 259 5.69 -27.20 12.76
N ARG A 260 5.10 -26.19 12.13
CA ARG A 260 5.24 -25.93 10.70
C ARG A 260 6.67 -25.62 10.29
N VAL A 261 7.39 -24.81 11.06
CA VAL A 261 8.76 -24.38 10.69
C VAL A 261 9.83 -25.42 11.02
N ARG A 262 9.46 -26.51 11.70
CA ARG A 262 10.42 -27.56 12.12
C ARG A 262 11.21 -28.16 10.95
N GLU A 263 10.60 -28.29 9.80
CA GLU A 263 11.19 -28.88 8.60
C GLU A 263 12.08 -27.91 7.81
N TYR A 264 12.02 -26.62 8.13
CA TYR A 264 12.79 -25.58 7.43
C TYR A 264 14.18 -25.42 8.06
N THR A 265 14.94 -26.51 8.13
CA THR A 265 16.33 -26.47 8.61
C THR A 265 17.17 -25.54 7.72
N PRO A 266 18.34 -25.04 8.19
CA PRO A 266 19.23 -24.21 7.36
C PRO A 266 19.54 -24.85 6.00
N LYS A 267 19.85 -26.14 5.99
CA LYS A 267 20.15 -26.92 4.78
C LYS A 267 18.94 -26.97 3.83
N GLU A 268 17.75 -27.26 4.34
CA GLU A 268 16.54 -27.33 3.52
C GLU A 268 16.13 -25.94 3.02
N THR A 269 16.25 -24.93 3.86
CA THR A 269 16.01 -23.53 3.47
C THR A 269 16.99 -23.09 2.37
N ALA A 270 18.26 -23.40 2.50
CA ALA A 270 19.28 -23.14 1.47
C ALA A 270 18.92 -23.79 0.13
N ARG A 271 18.53 -25.08 0.18
CA ARG A 271 18.09 -25.82 -1.00
C ARG A 271 16.87 -25.19 -1.70
N MET A 272 15.89 -24.73 -0.91
CA MET A 272 14.67 -24.12 -1.44
C MET A 272 14.89 -22.70 -1.98
N THR A 273 15.72 -21.92 -1.30
CA THR A 273 15.91 -20.49 -1.61
C THR A 273 17.07 -20.21 -2.54
N GLY A 274 18.00 -21.15 -2.70
CA GLY A 274 19.24 -20.97 -3.45
C GLY A 274 20.32 -20.19 -2.70
N LEU A 275 20.10 -19.89 -1.40
CA LEU A 275 21.04 -19.16 -0.55
C LEU A 275 22.09 -20.08 0.07
N GLN A 276 23.17 -19.49 0.59
CA GLN A 276 24.14 -20.20 1.42
C GLN A 276 23.60 -20.32 2.86
N GLU A 277 23.84 -21.45 3.52
CA GLU A 277 23.42 -21.65 4.92
C GLU A 277 24.00 -20.60 5.86
N ALA A 278 25.24 -20.16 5.62
CA ALA A 278 25.90 -19.14 6.40
C ALA A 278 25.17 -17.77 6.31
N ASP A 279 24.68 -17.41 5.12
CA ASP A 279 23.94 -16.16 4.92
C ASP A 279 22.57 -16.21 5.59
N ILE A 280 21.91 -17.38 5.58
CA ILE A 280 20.63 -17.59 6.27
C ILE A 280 20.82 -17.47 7.78
N LEU A 281 21.86 -18.07 8.34
CA LEU A 281 22.21 -17.98 9.77
C LEU A 281 22.50 -16.51 10.16
N GLN A 282 23.31 -15.83 9.36
CA GLN A 282 23.64 -14.41 9.60
C GLN A 282 22.40 -13.53 9.52
N ALA A 283 21.52 -13.77 8.56
CA ALA A 283 20.26 -13.07 8.40
C ALA A 283 19.33 -13.28 9.60
N ALA A 284 19.18 -14.52 10.08
CA ALA A 284 18.39 -14.82 11.26
C ALA A 284 18.93 -14.11 12.52
N ARG A 285 20.24 -14.11 12.70
CA ARG A 285 20.91 -13.41 13.81
C ARG A 285 20.67 -11.91 13.76
N TRP A 286 20.80 -11.30 12.58
CA TRP A 286 20.59 -9.85 12.40
C TRP A 286 19.11 -9.47 12.50
N PHE A 287 18.19 -10.36 12.10
CA PHE A 287 16.77 -10.09 12.27
C PHE A 287 16.34 -10.18 13.73
N ALA A 288 16.71 -11.24 14.42
CA ALA A 288 16.42 -11.43 15.84
C ALA A 288 17.12 -10.38 16.72
N ASN A 289 18.30 -9.97 16.30
CA ASN A 289 19.09 -8.85 16.80
C ASN A 289 19.28 -8.82 18.31
N VAL A 290 19.60 -10.00 18.89
CA VAL A 290 19.93 -10.12 20.31
C VAL A 290 21.39 -9.76 20.52
N ASP A 291 21.65 -8.76 21.35
CA ASP A 291 23.00 -8.39 21.75
C ASP A 291 23.62 -9.48 22.62
N ALA A 292 24.76 -10.01 22.20
CA ALA A 292 25.36 -11.17 22.83
C ALA A 292 25.92 -10.87 24.25
N ALA A 293 26.27 -9.60 24.52
CA ALA A 293 26.85 -9.22 25.81
C ALA A 293 25.78 -8.92 26.86
N THR A 294 24.67 -8.32 26.44
CA THR A 294 23.63 -7.84 27.36
C THR A 294 22.37 -8.71 27.33
N GLY A 295 22.21 -9.57 26.31
CA GLY A 295 20.96 -10.28 26.03
C GLY A 295 19.80 -9.38 25.60
N GLN A 296 20.03 -8.08 25.45
CA GLN A 296 19.03 -7.12 25.05
C GLN A 296 18.73 -7.24 23.56
N ARG A 297 17.45 -7.13 23.20
CA ARG A 297 17.02 -7.13 21.79
C ARG A 297 17.04 -5.71 21.22
N LEU A 298 17.79 -5.54 20.14
CA LEU A 298 17.87 -4.29 19.40
C LEU A 298 16.75 -4.24 18.33
N PRO A 299 16.27 -3.04 17.96
CA PRO A 299 15.14 -2.89 17.04
C PRO A 299 15.45 -3.36 15.60
N THR A 300 14.49 -4.04 14.99
CA THR A 300 14.50 -4.45 13.57
C THR A 300 13.26 -3.90 12.87
N LEU A 301 13.49 -3.06 11.86
CA LEU A 301 12.46 -2.48 11.00
C LEU A 301 12.41 -3.22 9.66
N SER A 302 11.27 -3.74 9.26
CA SER A 302 11.10 -4.36 7.94
C SER A 302 10.36 -3.45 6.97
N LEU A 303 10.93 -3.23 5.80
CA LEU A 303 10.33 -2.50 4.67
C LEU A 303 9.99 -3.48 3.56
N TYR A 304 8.76 -3.48 3.06
CA TYR A 304 8.37 -4.35 1.98
C TYR A 304 7.35 -3.68 1.04
N CYS A 305 7.21 -4.22 -0.17
CA CYS A 305 6.35 -3.65 -1.19
C CYS A 305 5.77 -4.75 -2.10
N GLN A 306 5.59 -4.45 -3.37
CA GLN A 306 4.89 -5.27 -4.35
C GLN A 306 5.53 -6.64 -4.60
N GLY A 307 6.83 -6.83 -4.36
CA GLY A 307 7.48 -8.13 -4.47
C GLY A 307 6.90 -9.18 -3.52
N LEU A 308 6.44 -8.75 -2.32
CA LEU A 308 5.64 -9.58 -1.43
C LEU A 308 4.16 -9.57 -1.81
N ASN A 309 3.60 -8.35 -2.03
CA ASN A 309 2.15 -8.13 -2.11
C ASN A 309 1.53 -8.71 -3.38
N GLN A 310 2.16 -8.48 -4.55
CA GLN A 310 1.59 -8.84 -5.86
C GLN A 310 1.96 -10.28 -6.24
N SER A 311 1.50 -11.23 -5.45
CA SER A 311 1.67 -12.65 -5.73
C SER A 311 0.45 -13.45 -5.30
N ARG A 312 0.30 -14.67 -5.86
CA ARG A 312 -0.75 -15.61 -5.46
C ARG A 312 -0.72 -15.93 -3.96
N SER A 313 0.44 -15.91 -3.33
CA SER A 313 0.64 -16.15 -1.90
C SER A 313 0.94 -14.87 -1.11
N GLY A 314 0.61 -13.70 -1.62
CA GLY A 314 0.98 -12.41 -1.04
C GLY A 314 0.58 -12.25 0.43
N THR A 315 -0.65 -12.60 0.79
CA THR A 315 -1.12 -12.57 2.19
C THR A 315 -0.28 -13.47 3.10
N ALA A 316 0.03 -14.70 2.66
CA ALA A 316 0.85 -15.61 3.42
C ALA A 316 2.31 -15.15 3.55
N ARG A 317 2.88 -14.49 2.52
CA ARG A 317 4.21 -13.88 2.59
C ARG A 317 4.26 -12.76 3.61
N ASN A 318 3.25 -11.88 3.60
CA ASN A 318 3.11 -10.82 4.60
C ASN A 318 3.00 -11.39 6.01
N ALA A 319 2.12 -12.37 6.23
CA ALA A 319 1.95 -13.03 7.52
C ALA A 319 3.25 -13.69 8.00
N ALA A 320 4.00 -14.35 7.11
CA ALA A 320 5.27 -14.97 7.45
C ALA A 320 6.32 -13.96 7.94
N LEU A 321 6.42 -12.79 7.28
CA LEU A 321 7.29 -11.69 7.72
C LEU A 321 6.83 -11.11 9.06
N ILE A 322 5.54 -10.86 9.22
CA ILE A 322 4.98 -10.30 10.46
C ILE A 322 5.19 -11.28 11.64
N ASN A 323 5.06 -12.58 11.39
CA ASN A 323 5.31 -13.62 12.41
C ASN A 323 6.75 -13.61 12.92
N LEU A 324 7.75 -13.22 12.12
CA LEU A 324 9.12 -13.03 12.61
C LEU A 324 9.18 -11.90 13.64
N HIS A 325 8.52 -10.77 13.37
CA HIS A 325 8.43 -9.65 14.30
C HIS A 325 7.71 -10.03 15.58
N LEU A 326 6.59 -10.75 15.49
CA LEU A 326 5.84 -11.24 16.65
C LEU A 326 6.68 -12.21 17.48
N ALA A 327 7.36 -13.17 16.85
CA ALA A 327 8.23 -14.13 17.54
C ALA A 327 9.39 -13.47 18.28
N CYS A 328 9.84 -12.31 17.82
CA CYS A 328 10.92 -11.54 18.43
C CYS A 328 10.43 -10.40 19.34
N GLY A 329 9.13 -10.22 19.54
CA GLY A 329 8.59 -9.08 20.29
C GLY A 329 8.94 -7.72 19.69
N GLN A 330 9.01 -7.62 18.35
CA GLN A 330 9.41 -6.45 17.57
C GLN A 330 8.18 -5.66 17.04
N ILE A 331 7.16 -5.52 17.88
CA ILE A 331 5.92 -4.77 17.56
C ILE A 331 5.68 -3.73 18.67
N GLY A 332 5.28 -2.52 18.28
CA GLY A 332 4.97 -1.43 19.21
C GLY A 332 6.19 -0.85 19.92
N LYS A 333 7.35 -0.92 19.31
CA LYS A 333 8.62 -0.37 19.82
C LYS A 333 9.23 0.55 18.76
N ALA A 334 9.87 1.64 19.20
CA ALA A 334 10.61 2.52 18.30
C ALA A 334 11.68 1.75 17.53
N GLY A 335 11.80 2.02 16.24
CA GLY A 335 12.76 1.37 15.35
C GLY A 335 12.39 -0.06 14.95
N ALA A 336 11.20 -0.57 15.30
CA ALA A 336 10.85 -1.96 15.10
C ALA A 336 9.46 -2.15 14.46
N GLY A 337 9.33 -3.18 13.67
CA GLY A 337 8.05 -3.61 13.09
C GLY A 337 8.04 -3.71 11.57
N PRO A 338 6.99 -4.29 11.00
CA PRO A 338 6.79 -4.37 9.56
C PRO A 338 6.12 -3.09 9.03
N LEU A 339 6.72 -2.46 8.01
CA LEU A 339 6.21 -1.29 7.30
C LEU A 339 6.03 -1.59 5.82
N SER A 340 4.78 -1.72 5.37
CA SER A 340 4.46 -1.83 3.95
C SER A 340 4.59 -0.47 3.27
N LEU A 341 5.47 -0.37 2.28
CA LEU A 341 5.67 0.85 1.49
C LEU A 341 4.62 0.94 0.40
N THR A 342 3.69 1.89 0.55
CA THR A 342 2.63 2.12 -0.43
C THR A 342 3.19 2.79 -1.69
N GLY A 343 2.87 2.24 -2.87
CA GLY A 343 3.28 2.83 -4.16
C GLY A 343 2.42 4.02 -4.54
N GLN A 344 1.10 3.88 -4.42
CA GLN A 344 0.14 4.92 -4.79
C GLN A 344 0.01 5.97 -3.69
N PRO A 345 -0.10 7.27 -4.06
CA PRO A 345 -0.01 8.37 -3.10
C PRO A 345 -1.15 8.40 -2.09
N ASN A 346 -2.34 7.91 -2.42
CA ASN A 346 -3.49 7.96 -1.52
C ASN A 346 -4.31 6.66 -1.44
N ALA A 347 -3.66 5.52 -1.59
CA ALA A 347 -4.33 4.23 -1.39
C ALA A 347 -4.87 4.05 0.04
N MET A 348 -4.24 4.67 1.03
CA MET A 348 -4.70 4.65 2.42
C MET A 348 -5.97 5.47 2.59
N GLY A 349 -6.02 6.73 2.12
CA GLY A 349 -7.21 7.58 2.18
C GLY A 349 -8.43 6.93 1.52
N GLY A 350 -8.25 6.21 0.40
CA GLY A 350 -9.32 5.41 -0.21
C GLY A 350 -9.89 4.34 0.72
N ARG A 351 -9.03 3.67 1.51
CA ARG A 351 -9.49 2.67 2.50
C ARG A 351 -10.15 3.34 3.71
N GLU A 352 -9.62 4.46 4.17
CA GLU A 352 -10.15 5.20 5.32
C GLU A 352 -11.58 5.68 5.10
N VAL A 353 -11.91 6.09 3.88
CA VAL A 353 -13.29 6.50 3.53
C VAL A 353 -14.15 5.35 2.98
N GLY A 354 -13.63 4.12 2.98
CA GLY A 354 -14.39 2.93 2.59
C GLY A 354 -14.58 2.74 1.08
N GLY A 355 -13.69 3.29 0.26
CA GLY A 355 -13.76 3.28 -1.20
C GLY A 355 -13.41 1.93 -1.87
N LEU A 356 -13.65 0.80 -1.19
CA LEU A 356 -13.48 -0.57 -1.70
C LEU A 356 -14.76 -1.38 -1.52
N ALA A 357 -14.91 -2.43 -2.33
CA ALA A 357 -16.11 -3.26 -2.42
C ALA A 357 -16.60 -3.87 -1.09
N ASN A 358 -15.72 -4.02 -0.13
CA ASN A 358 -16.00 -4.67 1.16
C ASN A 358 -15.75 -3.77 2.38
N LEU A 359 -15.60 -2.46 2.20
CA LEU A 359 -15.30 -1.52 3.28
C LEU A 359 -16.39 -0.45 3.42
N LEU A 360 -16.49 0.10 4.61
CA LEU A 360 -17.25 1.33 4.91
C LEU A 360 -16.30 2.41 5.43
N SER A 361 -16.76 3.66 5.46
CA SER A 361 -15.99 4.80 5.97
C SER A 361 -15.52 4.57 7.41
N ALA A 362 -14.36 5.14 7.74
CA ALA A 362 -13.72 5.03 9.06
C ALA A 362 -13.44 3.57 9.50
N HIS A 363 -13.02 2.73 8.55
CA HIS A 363 -12.72 1.32 8.76
C HIS A 363 -13.90 0.50 9.35
N ARG A 364 -15.13 0.97 9.18
CA ARG A 364 -16.33 0.25 9.62
C ARG A 364 -16.48 -1.04 8.80
N ASP A 365 -16.89 -2.09 9.50
CA ASP A 365 -17.11 -3.41 8.91
C ASP A 365 -18.48 -3.47 8.23
N LEU A 366 -18.50 -3.81 6.97
CA LEU A 366 -19.72 -3.96 6.18
C LEU A 366 -20.64 -5.08 6.73
N ALA A 367 -20.06 -6.13 7.32
CA ALA A 367 -20.83 -7.24 7.89
C ALA A 367 -21.56 -6.83 9.19
N ASN A 368 -21.13 -5.78 9.87
CA ASN A 368 -21.72 -5.33 11.14
C ASN A 368 -22.92 -4.40 10.89
N PRO A 369 -24.15 -4.78 11.30
CA PRO A 369 -25.35 -3.96 11.11
C PRO A 369 -25.26 -2.58 11.79
N ALA A 370 -24.64 -2.49 12.98
CA ALA A 370 -24.51 -1.23 13.69
C ALA A 370 -23.57 -0.27 12.92
N HIS A 371 -22.50 -0.77 12.35
CA HIS A 371 -21.59 0.03 11.52
C HIS A 371 -22.28 0.52 10.24
N ARG A 372 -23.12 -0.31 9.60
CA ARG A 372 -23.92 0.11 8.43
C ARG A 372 -24.91 1.23 8.81
N ALA A 373 -25.59 1.09 9.93
CA ALA A 373 -26.53 2.10 10.44
C ALA A 373 -25.83 3.43 10.76
N GLU A 374 -24.65 3.37 11.38
CA GLU A 374 -23.81 4.56 11.65
C GLU A 374 -23.43 5.30 10.37
N VAL A 375 -22.95 4.59 9.36
CA VAL A 375 -22.57 5.20 8.07
C VAL A 375 -23.78 5.72 7.31
N ALA A 376 -24.89 5.01 7.31
CA ALA A 376 -26.15 5.49 6.72
C ALA A 376 -26.62 6.79 7.37
N ALA A 377 -26.58 6.87 8.71
CA ALA A 377 -26.92 8.08 9.45
C ALA A 377 -25.97 9.25 9.12
N LEU A 378 -24.65 9.00 9.06
CA LEU A 378 -23.66 10.01 8.66
C LEU A 378 -23.94 10.58 7.27
N TRP A 379 -24.41 9.76 6.34
CA TRP A 379 -24.73 10.16 4.97
C TRP A 379 -26.14 10.73 4.80
N GLY A 380 -26.98 10.68 5.84
CA GLY A 380 -28.39 11.08 5.78
C GLY A 380 -29.25 10.14 4.95
N LEU A 381 -28.97 8.83 4.98
CA LEU A 381 -29.60 7.81 4.17
C LEU A 381 -30.32 6.77 5.04
N PRO A 382 -31.35 6.10 4.52
CA PRO A 382 -32.09 5.08 5.29
C PRO A 382 -31.25 3.80 5.51
N SER A 383 -30.38 3.46 4.58
CA SER A 383 -29.55 2.27 4.67
C SER A 383 -28.39 2.32 3.68
N VAL A 384 -27.42 1.42 3.83
CA VAL A 384 -26.39 1.08 2.85
C VAL A 384 -26.44 -0.41 2.55
N PRO A 385 -26.04 -0.87 1.35
CA PRO A 385 -26.06 -2.30 1.00
C PRO A 385 -25.20 -3.13 1.97
N GLU A 386 -25.66 -4.32 2.31
CA GLU A 386 -25.01 -5.17 3.32
C GLU A 386 -24.02 -6.19 2.76
N LYS A 387 -24.24 -6.62 1.50
CA LYS A 387 -23.39 -7.63 0.88
C LYS A 387 -22.14 -6.96 0.28
N PRO A 388 -20.94 -7.55 0.42
CA PRO A 388 -19.78 -7.07 -0.32
C PRO A 388 -20.05 -7.01 -1.81
N GLY A 389 -19.55 -5.96 -2.45
CA GLY A 389 -19.58 -5.85 -3.91
C GLY A 389 -18.49 -6.70 -4.57
N LYS A 390 -18.50 -6.72 -5.89
CA LYS A 390 -17.46 -7.35 -6.70
C LYS A 390 -16.14 -6.57 -6.57
N THR A 391 -15.05 -7.29 -6.35
CA THR A 391 -13.70 -6.70 -6.38
C THR A 391 -13.30 -6.29 -7.78
N ALA A 392 -12.21 -5.55 -7.94
CA ALA A 392 -11.74 -5.05 -9.24
C ALA A 392 -11.72 -6.13 -10.33
N VAL A 393 -11.09 -7.29 -10.05
CA VAL A 393 -11.00 -8.39 -11.04
C VAL A 393 -12.38 -8.97 -11.34
N GLU A 394 -13.20 -9.18 -10.32
CA GLU A 394 -14.57 -9.71 -10.45
C GLU A 394 -15.47 -8.75 -11.23
N MET A 395 -15.32 -7.42 -11.05
CA MET A 395 -16.11 -6.43 -11.83
C MET A 395 -15.77 -6.49 -13.32
N PHE A 396 -14.49 -6.59 -13.69
CA PHE A 396 -14.10 -6.70 -15.10
C PHE A 396 -14.58 -8.03 -15.70
N GLN A 397 -14.53 -9.13 -14.96
CA GLN A 397 -15.07 -10.40 -15.41
C GLN A 397 -16.60 -10.32 -15.56
N ALA A 398 -17.31 -9.79 -14.58
CA ALA A 398 -18.75 -9.59 -14.62
C ALA A 398 -19.19 -8.68 -15.78
N ALA A 399 -18.37 -7.68 -16.14
CA ALA A 399 -18.63 -6.86 -17.32
C ALA A 399 -18.43 -7.65 -18.64
N ALA A 400 -17.44 -8.54 -18.68
CA ALA A 400 -17.24 -9.42 -19.83
C ALA A 400 -18.39 -10.45 -19.99
N ASP A 401 -18.94 -10.90 -18.87
CA ASP A 401 -20.04 -11.88 -18.82
C ASP A 401 -21.43 -11.22 -18.98
N GLY A 402 -21.51 -9.89 -19.05
CA GLY A 402 -22.75 -9.13 -19.24
C GLY A 402 -23.56 -8.90 -17.95
N GLU A 403 -23.06 -9.26 -16.78
CA GLU A 403 -23.70 -9.01 -15.49
C GLU A 403 -23.61 -7.51 -15.10
N ILE A 404 -22.48 -6.87 -15.38
CA ILE A 404 -22.29 -5.42 -15.25
C ILE A 404 -22.48 -4.77 -16.62
N SER A 405 -23.50 -3.95 -16.74
CA SER A 405 -23.87 -3.25 -17.98
C SER A 405 -23.03 -1.99 -18.22
N THR A 406 -22.55 -1.36 -17.17
CA THR A 406 -21.68 -0.16 -17.27
C THR A 406 -20.65 -0.11 -16.15
N LEU A 407 -19.44 0.29 -16.50
CA LEU A 407 -18.30 0.38 -15.60
C LEU A 407 -17.60 1.74 -15.78
N PRO A 408 -18.06 2.82 -15.10
CA PRO A 408 -17.31 4.05 -15.00
C PRO A 408 -15.89 3.81 -14.46
N ILE A 409 -14.90 4.19 -15.23
CA ILE A 409 -13.49 4.10 -14.87
C ILE A 409 -12.97 5.51 -14.61
N CYS A 410 -12.58 5.79 -13.38
CA CYS A 410 -11.89 7.01 -13.01
C CYS A 410 -10.38 6.73 -12.97
N PRO A 411 -9.65 7.03 -14.06
CA PRO A 411 -8.23 6.84 -14.09
C PRO A 411 -7.52 7.86 -13.20
N LYS A 412 -6.23 7.63 -12.97
CA LYS A 412 -5.34 8.56 -12.30
C LYS A 412 -5.43 9.94 -12.98
N THR A 413 -5.95 10.92 -12.27
CA THR A 413 -5.81 12.32 -12.66
C THR A 413 -4.52 12.83 -12.03
N PHE A 414 -3.48 13.00 -12.83
CA PHE A 414 -2.46 13.99 -12.47
C PHE A 414 -3.06 15.35 -12.81
N LEU A 415 -3.11 16.22 -11.82
CA LEU A 415 -3.43 17.62 -12.02
C LEU A 415 -2.47 18.25 -13.00
#